data_26ef5f4b0a995d2c46dc13d702224371
#
_entry.id   26ef5f4b0a995d2c46dc13d702224371
#
_cell.length_a   1.000
_cell.length_b   1.000
_cell.length_c   1.000
_cell.angle_alpha   90.00
_cell.angle_beta   90.00
_cell.angle_gamma   90.00
#
_symmetry.space_group_name_H-M   'P 1'
#
loop_
_entity.id
_entity.type
_entity.pdbx_description
1 polymer ?
#
loop_
_entity_poly.entity_id
_entity_poly.type
_entity_poly.pdbx_seq_one_letter_code
_entity_poly.pdbx_strand_id
1 'polypeptide(L)'
;MERDVHRAEQDRIAQAAGPLAPGVVGHWSVTHSIPIENNEHGDLVVTRLIGAADFNCKEIVFSVDTLQNKVARRAFYTATVCQDGTAWKWASAEPATARWGSLQ
;
A
#
# COMPACT_ATOMS: atom_id res chain seq x y z
N MET A 1 -5.59 -12.51 0.10
CA MET A 1 -5.19 -11.11 -0.02
C MET A 1 -4.23 -10.69 1.08
N GLU A 2 -4.64 -10.83 2.32
CA GLU A 2 -3.81 -10.37 3.44
C GLU A 2 -2.47 -11.06 3.53
N ARG A 3 -2.38 -12.28 3.08
CA ARG A 3 -1.10 -12.99 3.13
C ARG A 3 -0.08 -12.41 2.16
N ASP A 4 -0.52 -11.62 1.18
CA ASP A 4 0.39 -10.98 0.24
C ASP A 4 0.92 -9.66 0.79
N VAL A 5 0.18 -9.05 1.72
CA VAL A 5 0.59 -7.79 2.32
C VAL A 5 0.38 -7.91 3.82
N HIS A 6 1.47 -8.08 4.54
CA HIS A 6 1.44 -8.28 5.98
C HIS A 6 1.09 -6.99 6.71
N ARG A 7 0.65 -7.15 7.95
CA ARG A 7 0.20 -6.01 8.76
C ARG A 7 1.27 -4.92 8.90
N ALA A 8 2.52 -5.32 9.10
CA ALA A 8 3.59 -4.33 9.24
C ALA A 8 3.75 -3.51 7.96
N GLU A 9 3.59 -4.15 6.81
CA GLU A 9 3.65 -3.48 5.52
C GLU A 9 2.45 -2.55 5.34
N GLN A 10 1.27 -3.02 5.72
CA GLN A 10 0.07 -2.20 5.64
C GLN A 10 0.22 -0.91 6.44
N ASP A 11 0.75 -1.01 7.65
CA ASP A 11 0.95 0.16 8.49
C ASP A 11 1.95 1.13 7.87
N ARG A 12 3.05 0.62 7.33
CA ARG A 12 4.05 1.47 6.69
C ARG A 12 3.50 2.16 5.45
N ILE A 13 2.75 1.42 4.63
CA ILE A 13 2.17 1.97 3.42
C ILE A 13 1.15 3.07 3.77
N ALA A 14 0.30 2.81 4.76
CA ALA A 14 -0.68 3.80 5.17
C ALA A 14 -0.03 5.08 5.69
N GLN A 15 1.01 4.93 6.50
CA GLN A 15 1.74 6.08 7.04
C GLN A 15 2.46 6.86 5.93
N ALA A 16 3.00 6.15 4.94
CA ALA A 16 3.67 6.81 3.82
C ALA A 16 2.67 7.58 2.95
N ALA A 17 1.46 7.06 2.80
CA ALA A 17 0.43 7.70 1.99
C ALA A 17 -0.15 8.95 2.65
N GLY A 18 -0.16 9.00 3.97
CA GLY A 18 -0.82 10.08 4.69
C GLY A 18 -0.43 11.49 4.25
N PRO A 19 0.85 11.82 4.16
CA PRO A 19 1.26 13.18 3.78
C PRO A 19 1.27 13.46 2.29
N LEU A 20 1.01 12.46 1.43
CA LEU A 20 1.15 12.63 0.00
C LEU A 20 -0.07 13.30 -0.62
N ALA A 21 0.16 14.22 -1.54
CA ALA A 21 -0.89 14.77 -2.38
C ALA A 21 -1.14 13.82 -3.56
N PRO A 22 -2.34 13.89 -4.19
CA PRO A 22 -2.61 13.07 -5.36
C PRO A 22 -1.58 13.27 -6.46
N GLY A 23 -1.15 12.16 -7.05
CA GLY A 23 -0.17 12.18 -8.13
C GLY A 23 1.28 12.21 -7.68
N VAL A 24 1.55 12.38 -6.41
CA VAL A 24 2.93 12.40 -5.91
C VAL A 24 3.35 10.98 -5.54
N VAL A 25 4.48 10.56 -6.07
CA VAL A 25 5.01 9.22 -5.78
C VAL A 25 5.76 9.24 -4.47
N GLY A 26 5.44 8.28 -3.60
CA GLY A 26 6.17 8.06 -2.36
C GLY A 26 6.77 6.67 -2.33
N HIS A 27 7.46 6.37 -1.25
CA HIS A 27 8.14 5.09 -1.08
C HIS A 27 7.84 4.53 0.29
N TRP A 28 7.84 3.21 0.39
CA TRP A 28 7.68 2.53 1.67
C TRP A 28 8.66 1.37 1.77
N SER A 29 8.98 0.99 2.98
CA SER A 29 9.83 -0.17 3.21
C SER A 29 9.59 -0.75 4.60
N VAL A 30 9.80 -2.05 4.72
CA VAL A 30 9.79 -2.76 5.99
C VAL A 30 11.07 -3.59 6.05
N THR A 31 11.81 -3.44 7.14
CA THR A 31 13.01 -4.21 7.39
C THR A 31 12.70 -5.23 8.48
N HIS A 32 12.91 -6.50 8.16
CA HIS A 32 12.70 -7.56 9.14
C HIS A 32 13.96 -7.81 9.93
N SER A 33 13.80 -8.02 11.24
CA SER A 33 14.92 -8.32 12.10
C SER A 33 15.37 -9.76 11.99
N ILE A 34 14.52 -10.63 11.43
CA ILE A 34 14.82 -12.05 11.27
C ILE A 34 15.51 -12.26 9.93
N PRO A 35 16.75 -12.79 9.90
CA PRO A 35 17.51 -12.86 8.65
C PRO A 35 16.88 -13.75 7.57
N ILE A 36 16.02 -14.69 7.95
CA ILE A 36 15.39 -15.56 6.97
C ILE A 36 14.24 -14.90 6.21
N GLU A 37 13.77 -13.75 6.68
CA GLU A 37 12.71 -13.03 6.00
C GLU A 37 13.31 -11.94 5.13
N ASN A 38 12.81 -11.84 3.91
CA ASN A 38 13.25 -10.80 2.99
C ASN A 38 12.63 -9.46 3.39
N ASN A 39 13.42 -8.40 3.26
CA ASN A 39 12.90 -7.05 3.41
C ASN A 39 12.04 -6.73 2.20
N GLU A 40 11.00 -5.95 2.44
CA GLU A 40 10.06 -5.60 1.40
C GLU A 40 9.98 -4.10 1.25
N HIS A 41 9.77 -3.65 0.05
CA HIS A 41 9.69 -2.23 -0.25
C HIS A 41 8.87 -2.01 -1.51
N GLY A 42 8.58 -0.77 -1.79
CA GLY A 42 7.88 -0.44 -3.01
C GLY A 42 7.62 1.05 -3.12
N ASP A 43 6.87 1.39 -4.14
CA ASP A 43 6.43 2.75 -4.40
C ASP A 43 4.94 2.83 -4.20
N LEU A 44 4.44 4.04 -4.03
CA LEU A 44 3.00 4.28 -3.95
C LEU A 44 2.67 5.65 -4.50
N VAL A 45 1.43 5.78 -4.93
CA VAL A 45 0.90 7.05 -5.39
C VAL A 45 -0.54 7.16 -4.93
N VAL A 46 -0.94 8.34 -4.47
CA VAL A 46 -2.33 8.61 -4.15
C VAL A 46 -3.04 8.93 -5.47
N THR A 47 -4.06 8.16 -5.80
CA THR A 47 -4.79 8.34 -7.04
C THR A 47 -5.96 9.28 -6.90
N ARG A 48 -6.59 9.32 -5.72
CA ARG A 48 -7.68 10.26 -5.46
C ARG A 48 -7.93 10.37 -3.97
N LEU A 49 -8.59 11.46 -3.61
CA LEU A 49 -9.07 11.65 -2.26
C LEU A 49 -10.52 11.20 -2.18
N ILE A 50 -10.85 10.51 -1.10
CA ILE A 50 -12.20 10.05 -0.83
C ILE A 50 -12.55 10.61 0.54
N GLY A 51 -13.65 11.33 0.63
CA GLY A 51 -13.97 11.86 1.92
C GLY A 51 -15.35 12.47 2.00
N ALA A 52 -15.80 12.56 3.21
CA ALA A 52 -16.98 13.29 3.60
C ALA A 52 -16.56 14.21 4.75
N ALA A 53 -17.50 14.93 5.31
CA ALA A 53 -17.18 15.95 6.30
C ALA A 53 -16.36 15.43 7.47
N ASP A 54 -16.61 14.19 7.88
CA ASP A 54 -16.07 13.68 9.13
C ASP A 54 -15.00 12.61 8.96
N PHE A 55 -14.62 12.28 7.74
CA PHE A 55 -13.46 11.43 7.59
C PHE A 55 -12.78 11.64 6.25
N ASN A 56 -11.49 11.38 6.28
CA ASN A 56 -10.62 11.54 5.13
C ASN A 56 -10.02 10.19 4.78
N CYS A 57 -10.20 9.81 3.52
CA CYS A 57 -9.60 8.60 3.00
C CYS A 57 -8.88 8.92 1.70
N LYS A 58 -7.93 8.05 1.34
CA LYS A 58 -7.19 8.16 0.10
C LYS A 58 -7.17 6.82 -0.59
N GLU A 59 -7.42 6.84 -1.89
CA GLU A 59 -7.18 5.65 -2.70
C GLU A 59 -5.75 5.70 -3.20
N ILE A 60 -5.05 4.60 -3.05
CA ILE A 60 -3.65 4.50 -3.44
C ILE A 60 -3.43 3.30 -4.33
N VAL A 61 -2.44 3.41 -5.19
CA VAL A 61 -1.87 2.27 -5.91
C VAL A 61 -0.44 2.13 -5.40
N PHE A 62 -0.07 0.92 -5.02
CA PHE A 62 1.27 0.69 -4.50
C PHE A 62 1.83 -0.60 -5.06
N SER A 63 3.15 -0.67 -5.07
CA SER A 63 3.85 -1.89 -5.46
C SER A 63 4.46 -2.55 -4.23
N VAL A 64 4.60 -3.87 -4.32
CA VAL A 64 5.36 -4.66 -3.37
C VAL A 64 6.46 -5.35 -4.14
N ASP A 65 7.69 -5.01 -3.81
CA ASP A 65 8.87 -5.58 -4.45
C ASP A 65 9.44 -6.65 -3.53
N THR A 66 9.54 -7.86 -4.03
CA THR A 66 10.06 -8.98 -3.26
C THR A 66 11.11 -9.71 -4.07
N LEU A 67 11.91 -10.50 -3.38
CA LEU A 67 12.91 -11.36 -3.98
C LEU A 67 12.57 -12.79 -3.63
N GLN A 68 12.26 -13.60 -4.63
CA GLN A 68 11.93 -15.02 -4.43
C GLN A 68 12.87 -15.86 -5.25
N ASN A 69 13.61 -16.75 -4.60
CA ASN A 69 14.57 -17.61 -5.28
C ASN A 69 15.51 -16.80 -6.16
N LYS A 70 15.97 -15.66 -5.66
CA LYS A 70 16.89 -14.74 -6.35
C LYS A 70 16.26 -14.08 -7.59
N VAL A 71 14.94 -14.19 -7.74
CA VAL A 71 14.22 -13.52 -8.83
C VAL A 71 13.43 -12.37 -8.26
N ALA A 72 13.65 -11.17 -8.79
CA ALA A 72 12.91 -9.99 -8.37
C ALA A 72 11.49 -10.06 -8.89
N ARG A 73 10.55 -9.75 -8.04
CA ARG A 73 9.14 -9.71 -8.40
C ARG A 73 8.52 -8.43 -7.91
N ARG A 74 7.58 -7.92 -8.70
CA ARG A 74 6.84 -6.72 -8.34
C ARG A 74 5.36 -6.98 -8.58
N ALA A 75 4.56 -6.74 -7.56
CA ALA A 75 3.12 -6.83 -7.65
C ALA A 75 2.51 -5.47 -7.33
N PHE A 76 1.38 -5.16 -7.95
CA PHE A 76 0.67 -3.90 -7.74
C PHE A 76 -0.69 -4.16 -7.12
N TYR A 77 -1.09 -3.27 -6.25
CA TYR A 77 -2.35 -3.34 -5.52
C TYR A 77 -2.98 -1.96 -5.44
N THR A 78 -4.30 -1.95 -5.28
CA THR A 78 -5.00 -0.74 -4.88
C THR A 78 -5.48 -0.91 -3.45
N ALA A 79 -5.51 0.17 -2.71
CA ALA A 79 -5.96 0.14 -1.34
C ALA A 79 -6.64 1.47 -0.98
N THR A 80 -7.40 1.43 0.10
CA THR A 80 -7.95 2.63 0.71
C THR A 80 -7.34 2.76 2.10
N VAL A 81 -6.81 3.94 2.38
CA VAL A 81 -6.30 4.28 3.71
C VAL A 81 -7.09 5.45 4.24
N CYS A 82 -7.40 5.43 5.52
CA CYS A 82 -8.24 6.45 6.13
C CYS A 82 -7.57 7.02 7.37
N GLN A 83 -7.80 8.31 7.60
CA GLN A 83 -7.26 8.99 8.75
C GLN A 83 -8.12 8.71 9.98
N ASP A 84 -7.46 8.36 11.08
CA ASP A 84 -8.08 8.13 12.37
C ASP A 84 -7.28 8.96 13.37
N GLY A 85 -7.83 10.14 13.72
CA GLY A 85 -7.08 11.08 14.52
C GLY A 85 -5.89 11.61 13.73
N THR A 86 -4.68 11.38 14.22
CA THR A 86 -3.45 11.79 13.54
C THR A 86 -2.82 10.64 12.77
N ALA A 87 -3.38 9.45 12.85
CA ALA A 87 -2.80 8.26 12.22
C ALA A 87 -3.55 7.92 10.93
N TRP A 88 -2.84 7.35 9.98
CA TRP A 88 -3.42 6.81 8.76
C TRP A 88 -3.42 5.29 8.87
N LYS A 89 -4.58 4.69 8.60
CA LYS A 89 -4.80 3.28 8.79
C LYS A 89 -5.32 2.63 7.54
N TRP A 90 -5.00 1.38 7.41
CA TRP A 90 -5.41 0.52 6.31
C TRP A 90 -6.91 0.24 6.40
N ALA A 91 -7.63 0.47 5.32
CA ALA A 91 -9.06 0.17 5.29
C ALA A 91 -9.36 -1.04 4.42
N SER A 92 -8.80 -1.11 3.22
CA SER A 92 -9.02 -2.25 2.34
C SER A 92 -7.97 -2.27 1.24
N ALA A 93 -7.75 -3.46 0.67
CA ALA A 93 -6.85 -3.60 -0.48
C ALA A 93 -7.30 -4.74 -1.36
N GLU A 94 -6.98 -4.63 -2.65
CA GLU A 94 -7.22 -5.70 -3.60
C GLU A 94 -6.15 -5.64 -4.68
N PRO A 95 -5.86 -6.77 -5.35
CA PRO A 95 -4.91 -6.75 -6.45
C PRO A 95 -5.40 -5.83 -7.57
N ALA A 96 -4.51 -4.96 -8.04
CA ALA A 96 -4.88 -4.01 -9.09
C ALA A 96 -5.31 -4.71 -10.37
N THR A 97 -4.62 -5.81 -10.70
CA THR A 97 -4.96 -6.57 -11.89
C THR A 97 -6.35 -7.19 -11.81
N ALA A 98 -6.73 -7.68 -10.65
CA ALA A 98 -8.08 -8.22 -10.47
C ALA A 98 -9.12 -7.13 -10.63
N ARG A 99 -8.84 -5.94 -10.11
CA ARG A 99 -9.74 -4.81 -10.23
C ARG A 99 -9.96 -4.41 -11.68
N TRP A 100 -8.87 -4.33 -12.44
CA TRP A 100 -8.95 -4.02 -13.86
C TRP A 100 -9.73 -5.08 -14.62
N GLY A 101 -9.50 -6.34 -14.28
CA GLY A 101 -10.22 -7.44 -14.91
C GLY A 101 -11.71 -7.36 -14.66
N SER A 102 -12.13 -6.95 -13.48
CA SER A 102 -13.55 -6.88 -13.15
C SER A 102 -14.28 -5.75 -13.90
N LEU A 103 -13.53 -4.79 -14.42
CA LEU A 103 -14.12 -3.70 -15.18
C LEU A 103 -14.35 -4.05 -16.66
N GLN A 104 -13.77 -5.15 -17.08
CA GLN A 104 -13.87 -5.59 -18.47
C GLN A 104 -15.05 -6.55 -18.64
#